data_4a0b7da924b35320202ea985061f25e0
#
_entry.id   4a0b7da924b35320202ea985061f25e0
#
_cell.length_a   1.000
_cell.length_b   1.000
_cell.length_c   1.000
_cell.angle_alpha   90.00
_cell.angle_beta   90.00
_cell.angle_gamma   90.00
#
_symmetry.space_group_name_H-M   'P 1'
#
loop_
_entity.id
_entity.type
_entity.pdbx_description
1 polymer ?
#
loop_
_entity_poly.entity_id
_entity_poly.type
_entity_poly.pdbx_seq_one_letter_code
_entity_poly.pdbx_strand_id
1 'polypeptide(L)'
;LSLVGSEMCIRDREYGLADRLEEMNRELIALSKKAAQGKALVAADMTMTGQQLYPIGDLMFEDLVEVYKEQAKVMVEAGADLFVVETMMSLQECRAAVIAIKEVCDLPIMVSLTYNPDGRTLYGTDPSTATVILQSLGADVIGINCSTGPEDMIEPVKKMAEYAVIPILAKPNAGLPELENGVTVYKTG
;
A
#
# COMPACT_ATOMS: atom_id res chain seq x y z
N LEU A 1 -11.81 -0.80 10.23
CA LEU A 1 -11.25 -0.24 8.99
C LEU A 1 -11.78 -1.05 7.81
N SER A 2 -12.39 -0.41 6.84
CA SER A 2 -12.77 -1.03 5.57
C SER A 2 -11.78 -0.57 4.52
N LEU A 3 -11.05 -1.52 3.92
CA LEU A 3 -10.13 -1.26 2.83
C LEU A 3 -10.87 -1.34 1.50
N VAL A 4 -10.63 -0.37 0.64
CA VAL A 4 -11.13 -0.34 -0.73
C VAL A 4 -9.95 -0.11 -1.64
N GLY A 5 -9.54 -1.17 -2.34
CA GLY A 5 -8.50 -1.12 -3.34
C GLY A 5 -9.09 -0.97 -4.73
N SER A 6 -8.44 -0.20 -5.55
CA SER A 6 -8.66 -0.22 -6.99
C SER A 6 -7.37 -0.52 -7.70
N GLU A 7 -7.48 -1.21 -8.80
CA GLU A 7 -6.37 -1.35 -9.73
C GLU A 7 -5.92 0.05 -10.17
N MET A 8 -4.62 0.21 -10.39
CA MET A 8 -4.04 1.52 -10.65
C MET A 8 -4.26 1.98 -12.09
N CYS A 9 -4.33 3.28 -12.32
CA CYS A 9 -4.52 3.92 -13.63
C CYS A 9 -3.68 3.31 -14.77
N ILE A 10 -2.45 2.87 -14.50
CA ILE A 10 -1.60 2.23 -15.50
C ILE A 10 -2.16 0.87 -15.89
N ARG A 11 -2.56 0.04 -14.91
CA ARG A 11 -3.19 -1.25 -15.16
C ARG A 11 -4.57 -1.11 -15.81
N ASP A 12 -5.34 -0.12 -15.38
CA ASP A 12 -6.64 0.16 -15.99
C ASP A 12 -6.50 0.44 -17.49
N ARG A 13 -5.42 1.13 -17.91
CA ARG A 13 -5.10 1.34 -19.34
C ARG A 13 -4.76 0.04 -20.05
N GLU A 14 -4.00 -0.86 -19.42
CA GLU A 14 -3.66 -2.17 -19.98
C GLU A 14 -4.91 -3.04 -20.20
N TYR A 15 -5.91 -2.93 -19.32
CA TYR A 15 -7.19 -3.65 -19.43
C TYR A 15 -8.28 -2.90 -20.20
N GLY A 16 -7.99 -1.70 -20.72
CA GLY A 16 -8.95 -0.86 -21.42
C GLY A 16 -10.03 -0.27 -20.53
N LEU A 17 -9.74 -0.08 -19.25
CA LEU A 17 -10.65 0.44 -18.22
C LEU A 17 -10.31 1.88 -17.78
N ALA A 18 -9.34 2.52 -18.41
CA ALA A 18 -8.88 3.87 -18.02
C ALA A 18 -10.03 4.89 -17.98
N ASP A 19 -10.95 4.82 -18.94
CA ASP A 19 -12.12 5.71 -19.00
C ASP A 19 -13.12 5.49 -17.85
N ARG A 20 -12.98 4.41 -17.10
CA ARG A 20 -13.84 4.05 -15.97
C ARG A 20 -13.19 4.22 -14.60
N LEU A 21 -11.97 4.70 -14.54
CA LEU A 21 -11.21 4.87 -13.29
C LEU A 21 -12.01 5.68 -12.26
N GLU A 22 -12.54 6.81 -12.67
CA GLU A 22 -13.33 7.68 -11.77
C GLU A 22 -14.58 6.97 -11.26
N GLU A 23 -15.36 6.35 -12.16
CA GLU A 23 -16.57 5.60 -11.82
C GLU A 23 -16.26 4.49 -10.82
N MET A 24 -15.27 3.63 -11.13
CA MET A 24 -14.93 2.48 -10.30
C MET A 24 -14.47 2.89 -8.89
N ASN A 25 -13.58 3.87 -8.78
CA ASN A 25 -13.10 4.34 -7.48
C ASN A 25 -14.22 4.98 -6.65
N ARG A 26 -15.09 5.80 -7.26
CA ARG A 26 -16.25 6.39 -6.57
C ARG A 26 -17.22 5.34 -6.07
N GLU A 27 -17.56 4.35 -6.88
CA GLU A 27 -18.48 3.28 -6.50
C GLU A 27 -17.93 2.41 -5.39
N LEU A 28 -16.63 2.05 -5.44
CA LEU A 28 -15.97 1.25 -4.41
C LEU A 28 -15.96 1.98 -3.04
N ILE A 29 -15.59 3.25 -3.02
CA ILE A 29 -15.63 4.06 -1.79
C ILE A 29 -17.08 4.19 -1.28
N ALA A 30 -18.03 4.49 -2.15
CA ALA A 30 -19.45 4.62 -1.77
C ALA A 30 -20.00 3.32 -1.19
N LEU A 31 -19.67 2.16 -1.81
CA LEU A 31 -20.08 0.85 -1.32
C LEU A 31 -19.51 0.55 0.07
N SER A 32 -18.24 0.86 0.28
CA SER A 32 -17.58 0.68 1.58
C SER A 32 -18.12 1.62 2.65
N LYS A 33 -18.41 2.88 2.31
CA LYS A 33 -19.10 3.82 3.21
C LYS A 33 -20.49 3.30 3.60
N LYS A 34 -21.23 2.77 2.64
CA LYS A 34 -22.55 2.15 2.89
C LYS A 34 -22.42 0.94 3.82
N ALA A 35 -21.42 0.08 3.62
CA ALA A 35 -21.18 -1.07 4.49
C ALA A 35 -20.73 -0.66 5.90
N ALA A 36 -19.86 0.35 6.00
CA ALA A 36 -19.36 0.86 7.28
C ALA A 36 -20.45 1.52 8.15
N GLN A 37 -21.50 2.07 7.55
CA GLN A 37 -22.63 2.72 8.26
C GLN A 37 -22.19 3.76 9.32
N GLY A 38 -21.09 4.44 9.09
CA GLY A 38 -20.48 5.38 10.04
C GLY A 38 -19.83 4.74 11.29
N LYS A 39 -19.75 3.40 11.34
CA LYS A 39 -19.15 2.66 12.48
C LYS A 39 -17.66 2.37 12.28
N ALA A 40 -17.15 2.56 11.09
CA ALA A 40 -15.75 2.34 10.73
C ALA A 40 -15.29 3.41 9.74
N LEU A 41 -13.98 3.71 9.76
CA LEU A 41 -13.35 4.53 8.75
C LEU A 41 -13.19 3.72 7.46
N VAL A 42 -13.28 4.40 6.33
CA VAL A 42 -13.06 3.83 5.00
C VAL A 42 -11.72 4.32 4.47
N ALA A 43 -10.79 3.41 4.28
CA ALA A 43 -9.48 3.69 3.72
C ALA A 43 -9.49 3.50 2.20
N ALA A 44 -8.95 4.48 1.49
CA ALA A 44 -8.58 4.35 0.10
C ALA A 44 -7.28 3.54 0.01
N ASP A 45 -7.33 2.39 -0.64
CA ASP A 45 -6.19 1.50 -0.78
C ASP A 45 -5.49 1.72 -2.13
N MET A 46 -4.18 1.91 -2.07
CA MET A 46 -3.30 2.09 -3.23
C MET A 46 -2.14 1.11 -3.13
N THR A 47 -1.74 0.56 -4.26
CA THR A 47 -0.62 -0.38 -4.33
C THR A 47 0.32 -0.02 -5.48
N MET A 48 1.32 -0.85 -5.72
CA MET A 48 2.31 -0.61 -6.76
C MET A 48 1.72 -0.74 -8.18
N THR A 49 2.31 0.02 -9.12
CA THR A 49 1.86 0.05 -10.52
C THR A 49 2.15 -1.22 -11.30
N GLY A 50 3.11 -2.01 -10.86
CA GLY A 50 3.68 -3.11 -11.63
C GLY A 50 4.65 -2.68 -12.73
N GLN A 51 4.85 -1.37 -12.93
CA GLN A 51 5.82 -0.83 -13.87
C GLN A 51 7.16 -0.57 -13.18
N GLN A 52 8.23 -0.61 -13.96
CA GLN A 52 9.56 -0.32 -13.45
C GLN A 52 9.96 1.12 -13.74
N LEU A 53 10.48 1.77 -12.70
CA LEU A 53 11.00 3.13 -12.83
C LEU A 53 12.34 3.17 -13.59
N TYR A 54 12.56 4.29 -14.29
CA TYR A 54 13.86 4.57 -14.91
C TYR A 54 14.98 4.49 -13.84
N PRO A 55 16.17 3.94 -14.14
CA PRO A 55 16.64 3.45 -15.44
C PRO A 55 16.38 1.96 -15.72
N ILE A 56 15.67 1.24 -14.84
CA ILE A 56 15.37 -0.18 -15.02
C ILE A 56 14.23 -0.36 -16.03
N GLY A 57 13.21 0.48 -15.94
CA GLY A 57 12.11 0.61 -16.90
C GLY A 57 12.05 2.02 -17.48
N ASP A 58 10.91 2.35 -18.09
CA ASP A 58 10.71 3.60 -18.82
C ASP A 58 9.90 4.64 -18.04
N LEU A 59 9.30 4.28 -16.90
CA LEU A 59 8.45 5.18 -16.12
C LEU A 59 9.31 6.19 -15.34
N MET A 60 9.08 7.49 -15.58
CA MET A 60 9.73 8.55 -14.82
C MET A 60 9.07 8.71 -13.45
N PHE A 61 9.85 9.14 -12.45
CA PHE A 61 9.33 9.32 -11.09
C PHE A 61 8.21 10.37 -11.03
N GLU A 62 8.36 11.46 -11.75
CA GLU A 62 7.38 12.54 -11.84
C GLU A 62 6.08 12.09 -12.49
N ASP A 63 6.14 11.26 -13.54
CA ASP A 63 4.96 10.69 -14.19
C ASP A 63 4.22 9.74 -13.24
N LEU A 64 4.97 8.98 -12.43
CA LEU A 64 4.38 8.13 -11.40
C LEU A 64 3.66 8.93 -10.32
N VAL A 65 4.20 10.07 -9.90
CA VAL A 65 3.52 10.98 -8.96
C VAL A 65 2.19 11.45 -9.53
N GLU A 66 2.15 11.85 -10.81
CA GLU A 66 0.89 12.29 -11.45
C GLU A 66 -0.13 11.14 -11.57
N VAL A 67 0.31 9.92 -11.85
CA VAL A 67 -0.57 8.73 -11.85
C VAL A 67 -1.23 8.51 -10.49
N TYR A 68 -0.46 8.57 -9.40
CA TYR A 68 -1.01 8.44 -8.05
C TYR A 68 -1.92 9.63 -7.67
N LYS A 69 -1.61 10.86 -8.13
CA LYS A 69 -2.45 12.03 -7.89
C LYS A 69 -3.81 11.93 -8.56
N GLU A 70 -3.86 11.43 -9.80
CA GLU A 70 -5.12 11.21 -10.52
C GLU A 70 -6.06 10.33 -9.70
N GLN A 71 -5.56 9.20 -9.21
CA GLN A 71 -6.34 8.27 -8.39
C GLN A 71 -6.70 8.87 -7.03
N ALA A 72 -5.73 9.49 -6.34
CA ALA A 72 -5.95 10.08 -5.02
C ALA A 72 -7.05 11.16 -5.03
N LYS A 73 -7.09 12.02 -6.06
CA LYS A 73 -8.14 13.04 -6.22
C LYS A 73 -9.54 12.42 -6.22
N VAL A 74 -9.74 11.39 -7.03
CA VAL A 74 -11.03 10.70 -7.14
C VAL A 74 -11.42 10.07 -5.81
N MET A 75 -10.49 9.43 -5.10
CA MET A 75 -10.75 8.78 -3.82
C MET A 75 -11.11 9.77 -2.70
N VAL A 76 -10.43 10.93 -2.67
CA VAL A 76 -10.75 12.03 -1.74
C VAL A 76 -12.14 12.59 -2.01
N GLU A 77 -12.45 12.88 -3.27
CA GLU A 77 -13.77 13.39 -3.67
C GLU A 77 -14.90 12.39 -3.40
N ALA A 78 -14.62 11.08 -3.47
CA ALA A 78 -15.54 10.03 -3.11
C ALA A 78 -15.76 9.89 -1.59
N GLY A 79 -14.96 10.58 -0.78
CA GLY A 79 -15.11 10.66 0.67
C GLY A 79 -14.31 9.61 1.46
N ALA A 80 -13.16 9.17 0.98
CA ALA A 80 -12.24 8.37 1.79
C ALA A 80 -11.86 9.10 3.09
N ASP A 81 -11.65 8.36 4.19
CA ASP A 81 -11.27 8.93 5.48
C ASP A 81 -9.75 8.96 5.69
N LEU A 82 -9.03 8.08 5.03
CA LEU A 82 -7.57 7.96 5.06
C LEU A 82 -7.07 7.18 3.83
N PHE A 83 -5.76 7.18 3.65
CA PHE A 83 -5.09 6.36 2.63
C PHE A 83 -4.32 5.19 3.26
N VAL A 84 -4.33 4.05 2.57
CA VAL A 84 -3.45 2.92 2.84
C VAL A 84 -2.68 2.62 1.55
N VAL A 85 -1.37 2.83 1.59
CA VAL A 85 -0.43 2.46 0.52
C VAL A 85 0.22 1.16 0.96
N GLU A 86 -0.23 0.02 0.40
CA GLU A 86 0.18 -1.28 0.94
C GLU A 86 0.72 -2.26 -0.10
N THR A 87 1.37 -3.31 0.41
CA THR A 87 1.98 -4.39 -0.39
C THR A 87 3.06 -3.84 -1.34
N MET A 88 3.72 -2.79 -0.91
CA MET A 88 4.72 -2.10 -1.70
C MET A 88 6.07 -2.84 -1.65
N MET A 89 6.70 -3.00 -2.81
CA MET A 89 8.02 -3.64 -2.93
C MET A 89 9.11 -2.61 -3.28
N SER A 90 8.70 -1.41 -3.69
CA SER A 90 9.59 -0.31 -4.10
C SER A 90 9.42 0.89 -3.17
N LEU A 91 10.51 1.30 -2.51
CA LEU A 91 10.52 2.53 -1.73
C LEU A 91 10.27 3.78 -2.60
N GLN A 92 10.70 3.75 -3.85
CA GLN A 92 10.47 4.87 -4.77
C GLN A 92 8.99 5.04 -5.11
N GLU A 93 8.28 3.91 -5.33
CA GLU A 93 6.82 3.98 -5.53
C GLU A 93 6.10 4.46 -4.27
N CYS A 94 6.51 4.00 -3.07
CA CYS A 94 5.98 4.53 -1.80
C CYS A 94 6.15 6.05 -1.71
N ARG A 95 7.35 6.55 -2.05
CA ARG A 95 7.64 7.99 -2.05
C ARG A 95 6.72 8.75 -3.00
N ALA A 96 6.57 8.26 -4.22
CA ALA A 96 5.69 8.88 -5.22
C ALA A 96 4.23 8.92 -4.72
N ALA A 97 3.72 7.82 -4.15
CA ALA A 97 2.38 7.75 -3.61
C ALA A 97 2.16 8.74 -2.44
N VAL A 98 3.10 8.79 -1.47
CA VAL A 98 3.00 9.72 -0.33
C VAL A 98 3.04 11.17 -0.80
N ILE A 99 3.94 11.52 -1.72
CA ILE A 99 4.03 12.88 -2.29
C ILE A 99 2.72 13.22 -3.01
N ALA A 100 2.23 12.33 -3.85
CA ALA A 100 0.98 12.52 -4.60
C ALA A 100 -0.21 12.78 -3.68
N ILE A 101 -0.38 11.99 -2.62
CA ILE A 101 -1.46 12.14 -1.67
C ILE A 101 -1.35 13.47 -0.91
N LYS A 102 -0.14 13.81 -0.43
CA LYS A 102 0.10 15.09 0.29
C LYS A 102 -0.13 16.32 -0.59
N GLU A 103 0.08 16.23 -1.90
CA GLU A 103 -0.25 17.33 -2.82
C GLU A 103 -1.75 17.46 -3.08
N VAL A 104 -2.54 16.43 -2.80
CA VAL A 104 -3.99 16.41 -3.02
C VAL A 104 -4.78 16.74 -1.75
N CYS A 105 -4.33 16.25 -0.58
CA CYS A 105 -5.07 16.38 0.67
C CYS A 105 -4.20 16.21 1.92
N ASP A 106 -4.80 16.49 3.08
CA ASP A 106 -4.19 16.31 4.41
C ASP A 106 -4.71 15.05 5.15
N LEU A 107 -5.33 14.10 4.45
CA LEU A 107 -5.82 12.87 5.06
C LEU A 107 -4.66 12.01 5.58
N PRO A 108 -4.87 11.23 6.67
CA PRO A 108 -3.85 10.34 7.19
C PRO A 108 -3.39 9.30 6.16
N ILE A 109 -2.09 8.99 6.17
CA ILE A 109 -1.47 8.03 5.24
C ILE A 109 -0.79 6.92 6.04
N MET A 110 -1.22 5.68 5.81
CA MET A 110 -0.56 4.48 6.28
C MET A 110 0.22 3.87 5.12
N VAL A 111 1.51 3.56 5.32
CA VAL A 111 2.35 2.93 4.29
C VAL A 111 2.91 1.62 4.80
N SER A 112 2.75 0.54 4.06
CA SER A 112 3.36 -0.75 4.38
C SER A 112 4.06 -1.38 3.19
N LEU A 113 5.23 -1.97 3.45
CA LEU A 113 6.04 -2.66 2.47
C LEU A 113 6.02 -4.16 2.72
N THR A 114 6.29 -4.91 1.67
CA THR A 114 6.46 -6.36 1.72
C THR A 114 7.95 -6.70 1.69
N TYR A 115 8.40 -7.46 2.68
CA TYR A 115 9.79 -7.88 2.81
C TYR A 115 9.92 -9.38 2.56
N ASN A 116 10.97 -9.77 1.87
CA ASN A 116 11.35 -11.16 1.69
C ASN A 116 11.96 -11.74 3.00
N PRO A 117 12.15 -13.05 3.10
CA PRO A 117 12.76 -13.69 4.27
C PRO A 117 14.16 -13.18 4.63
N ASP A 118 14.88 -12.58 3.68
CA ASP A 118 16.18 -11.92 3.92
C ASP A 118 16.07 -10.55 4.60
N GLY A 119 14.83 -10.09 4.88
CA GLY A 119 14.53 -8.82 5.51
C GLY A 119 14.68 -7.61 4.58
N ARG A 120 14.63 -7.81 3.25
CA ARG A 120 14.66 -6.74 2.25
C ARG A 120 13.46 -6.81 1.33
N THR A 121 13.05 -5.66 0.79
CA THR A 121 12.07 -5.63 -0.28
C THR A 121 12.65 -6.22 -1.57
N LEU A 122 11.81 -6.46 -2.57
CA LEU A 122 12.26 -6.92 -3.90
C LEU A 122 13.37 -6.04 -4.49
N TYR A 123 13.32 -4.72 -4.25
CA TYR A 123 14.31 -3.75 -4.73
C TYR A 123 15.42 -3.45 -3.71
N GLY A 124 15.58 -4.31 -2.68
CA GLY A 124 16.71 -4.28 -1.76
C GLY A 124 16.60 -3.30 -0.59
N THR A 125 15.48 -2.61 -0.42
CA THR A 125 15.27 -1.67 0.69
C THR A 125 15.15 -2.43 2.02
N ASP A 126 15.89 -2.00 3.04
CA ASP A 126 15.77 -2.50 4.39
C ASP A 126 14.71 -1.73 5.21
N PRO A 127 14.18 -2.33 6.31
CA PRO A 127 13.12 -1.72 7.11
C PRO A 127 13.50 -0.39 7.75
N SER A 128 14.73 -0.22 8.19
CA SER A 128 15.19 1.03 8.83
C SER A 128 15.21 2.18 7.83
N THR A 129 15.73 1.94 6.63
CA THR A 129 15.75 2.92 5.54
C THR A 129 14.34 3.35 5.15
N ALA A 130 13.42 2.38 4.97
CA ALA A 130 12.03 2.68 4.65
C ALA A 130 11.37 3.53 5.75
N THR A 131 11.60 3.17 7.01
CA THR A 131 11.07 3.89 8.18
C THR A 131 11.48 5.35 8.16
N VAL A 132 12.80 5.62 8.11
CA VAL A 132 13.34 6.99 8.17
C VAL A 132 12.80 7.84 7.01
N ILE A 133 12.78 7.29 5.80
CA ILE A 133 12.35 8.04 4.62
C ILE A 133 10.85 8.33 4.64
N LEU A 134 10.01 7.32 4.91
CA LEU A 134 8.57 7.48 4.80
C LEU A 134 7.98 8.36 5.91
N GLN A 135 8.44 8.23 7.15
CA GLN A 135 8.02 9.15 8.22
C GLN A 135 8.48 10.58 7.97
N SER A 136 9.67 10.78 7.38
CA SER A 136 10.16 12.12 7.01
C SER A 136 9.36 12.76 5.87
N LEU A 137 8.73 11.96 5.01
CA LEU A 137 7.83 12.42 3.96
C LEU A 137 6.41 12.72 4.47
N GLY A 138 6.12 12.38 5.73
CA GLY A 138 4.83 12.67 6.36
C GLY A 138 3.82 11.51 6.30
N ALA A 139 4.28 10.26 6.20
CA ALA A 139 3.44 9.12 6.52
C ALA A 139 3.07 9.15 8.01
N ASP A 140 1.82 8.84 8.34
CA ASP A 140 1.31 8.83 9.73
C ASP A 140 1.48 7.46 10.39
N VAL A 141 1.54 6.39 9.59
CA VAL A 141 1.82 5.02 10.03
C VAL A 141 2.73 4.37 8.99
N ILE A 142 3.74 3.64 9.46
CA ILE A 142 4.58 2.80 8.61
C ILE A 142 4.38 1.34 8.98
N GLY A 143 4.73 0.41 8.07
CA GLY A 143 4.53 -0.99 8.42
C GLY A 143 5.06 -2.01 7.43
N ILE A 144 4.66 -3.24 7.74
CA ILE A 144 4.97 -4.44 6.98
C ILE A 144 3.69 -5.26 6.79
N ASN A 145 3.47 -5.79 5.60
CA ASN A 145 2.34 -6.67 5.32
C ASN A 145 2.70 -7.77 4.34
N CYS A 146 1.91 -8.84 4.35
CA CYS A 146 2.01 -9.97 3.42
C CYS A 146 3.36 -10.72 3.45
N SER A 147 3.64 -11.50 2.41
CA SER A 147 4.87 -12.28 2.16
C SER A 147 5.15 -13.38 3.16
N THR A 148 5.17 -13.09 4.46
CA THR A 148 5.62 -14.01 5.50
C THR A 148 4.60 -14.17 6.63
N GLY A 149 4.83 -15.17 7.49
CA GLY A 149 4.09 -15.34 8.74
C GLY A 149 4.56 -14.39 9.83
N PRO A 150 3.90 -14.40 11.00
CA PRO A 150 4.21 -13.46 12.07
C PRO A 150 5.64 -13.60 12.62
N GLU A 151 6.20 -14.80 12.60
CA GLU A 151 7.55 -15.06 13.12
C GLU A 151 8.62 -14.34 12.31
N ASP A 152 8.51 -14.35 10.99
CA ASP A 152 9.44 -13.69 10.08
C ASP A 152 9.34 -12.16 10.12
N MET A 153 8.21 -11.61 10.60
CA MET A 153 8.02 -10.17 10.74
C MET A 153 8.69 -9.58 11.99
N ILE A 154 9.06 -10.40 12.97
CA ILE A 154 9.61 -9.92 14.25
C ILE A 154 10.88 -9.08 14.04
N GLU A 155 11.86 -9.59 13.30
CA GLU A 155 13.13 -8.88 13.11
C GLU A 155 12.99 -7.62 12.23
N PRO A 156 12.26 -7.63 11.10
CA PRO A 156 11.93 -6.39 10.39
C PRO A 156 11.24 -5.33 11.27
N VAL A 157 10.24 -5.72 12.06
CA VAL A 157 9.53 -4.79 12.97
C VAL A 157 10.45 -4.22 14.04
N LYS A 158 11.35 -5.02 14.62
CA LYS A 158 12.36 -4.52 15.58
C LYS A 158 13.26 -3.46 14.94
N LYS A 159 13.74 -3.71 13.72
CA LYS A 159 14.55 -2.72 12.97
C LYS A 159 13.79 -1.43 12.69
N MET A 160 12.50 -1.53 12.36
CA MET A 160 11.65 -0.34 12.20
C MET A 160 11.52 0.42 13.53
N ALA A 161 11.30 -0.29 14.64
CA ALA A 161 11.08 0.30 15.95
C ALA A 161 12.30 1.08 16.50
N GLU A 162 13.51 0.79 16.03
CA GLU A 162 14.71 1.55 16.41
C GLU A 162 14.68 3.01 15.92
N TYR A 163 13.95 3.28 14.82
CA TYR A 163 13.95 4.59 14.15
C TYR A 163 12.55 5.22 14.05
N ALA A 164 11.49 4.45 14.31
CA ALA A 164 10.13 4.93 14.19
C ALA A 164 9.77 5.92 15.31
N VAL A 165 9.23 7.06 14.93
CA VAL A 165 8.60 8.04 15.84
C VAL A 165 7.08 8.11 15.63
N ILE A 166 6.56 7.29 14.71
CA ILE A 166 5.14 7.11 14.39
C ILE A 166 4.76 5.64 14.59
N PRO A 167 3.46 5.30 14.69
CA PRO A 167 3.02 3.92 14.88
C PRO A 167 3.50 2.96 13.78
N ILE A 168 3.74 1.70 14.17
CA ILE A 168 4.12 0.61 13.26
C ILE A 168 2.94 -0.33 13.08
N LEU A 169 2.60 -0.64 11.84
CA LEU A 169 1.62 -1.62 11.43
C LEU A 169 2.30 -2.94 11.04
N ALA A 170 1.83 -4.06 11.58
CA ALA A 170 2.23 -5.40 11.13
C ALA A 170 1.00 -6.22 10.78
N LYS A 171 0.89 -6.66 9.52
CA LYS A 171 -0.20 -7.50 9.00
C LYS A 171 0.39 -8.78 8.39
N PRO A 172 0.70 -9.80 9.19
CA PRO A 172 1.25 -11.06 8.69
C PRO A 172 0.19 -11.88 7.94
N ASN A 173 0.65 -12.75 7.04
CA ASN A 173 -0.15 -13.86 6.55
C ASN A 173 -0.36 -14.91 7.65
N ALA A 174 -1.38 -15.76 7.48
CA ALA A 174 -1.62 -16.92 8.34
C ALA A 174 -0.63 -18.08 8.07
N GLY A 175 0.60 -17.77 7.66
CA GLY A 175 1.58 -18.70 7.14
C GLY A 175 1.46 -18.92 5.63
N LEU A 176 2.30 -19.80 5.09
CA LEU A 176 2.21 -20.22 3.70
C LEU A 176 1.14 -21.33 3.56
N PRO A 177 0.38 -21.33 2.45
CA PRO A 177 -0.57 -22.40 2.20
C PRO A 177 0.17 -23.72 1.94
N GLU A 178 -0.25 -24.78 2.63
CA GLU A 178 0.21 -26.14 2.39
C GLU A 178 -0.94 -27.01 1.87
N LEU A 179 -0.62 -28.00 1.02
CA LEU A 179 -1.61 -28.95 0.53
C LEU A 179 -1.59 -30.21 1.39
N GLU A 180 -2.65 -30.42 2.18
CA GLU A 180 -2.87 -31.66 2.91
C GLU A 180 -4.09 -32.39 2.33
N ASN A 181 -3.86 -33.59 1.79
CA ASN A 181 -4.91 -34.43 1.18
C ASN A 181 -5.75 -33.71 0.12
N GLY A 182 -5.12 -32.80 -0.67
CA GLY A 182 -5.80 -32.02 -1.72
C GLY A 182 -6.58 -30.81 -1.21
N VAL A 183 -6.49 -30.50 0.09
CA VAL A 183 -7.10 -29.32 0.70
C VAL A 183 -6.00 -28.33 1.10
N THR A 184 -6.20 -27.05 0.80
CA THR A 184 -5.29 -25.99 1.25
C THR A 184 -5.50 -25.73 2.72
N VAL A 185 -4.43 -25.86 3.51
CA VAL A 185 -4.41 -25.59 4.95
C VAL A 185 -3.36 -24.53 5.29
N TYR A 186 -3.62 -23.76 6.33
CA TYR A 186 -2.68 -22.80 6.90
C TYR A 186 -2.32 -23.27 8.31
N LYS A 187 -1.01 -23.42 8.60
CA LYS A 187 -0.54 -23.98 9.88
C LYS A 187 -0.31 -22.94 10.97
N THR A 188 -0.36 -21.67 10.62
CA THR A 188 -0.24 -20.58 11.57
C THR A 188 -1.64 -20.06 11.90
N GLY A 189 -2.10 -20.31 13.11
CA GLY A 189 -3.41 -19.92 13.62
C GLY A 189 -3.29 -19.25 14.97
#